data_698e5807086b62aa80d076ffcba80da0
#
_entry.id   698e5807086b62aa80d076ffcba80da0
#
_cell.length_a   1.000
_cell.length_b   1.000
_cell.length_c   1.000
_cell.angle_alpha   90.00
_cell.angle_beta   90.00
_cell.angle_gamma   90.00
#
_symmetry.space_group_name_H-M   'P 1'
#
loop_
_entity.id
_entity.type
_entity.pdbx_description
1 polymer ?
#
loop_
_entity_poly.entity_id
_entity_poly.type
_entity_poly.pdbx_seq_one_letter_code
_entity_poly.pdbx_strand_id
1 'polypeptide(L)'
;ILFANIISKGYPAFQQTYLKLQIDFNEEVIDPSGERDPEKMARADYQGLIKQSLRDMFPDVSGRRDRFALYKLISQGAGFELKDMVIENPELIGQTREIWLLSDDEIDVYLKGNVTKVNEMELSGKPYASGDTGVIQITGDGEVFTPVIEKMQELFSDEQARVEKELEGERARLEKLNSDLVNSRELLAEAEKYNYPTRIERYKEIISNIEGEISDTQFKIETLEARIAGYRDSLKGTTSGLVKVPTDAASYLLELNGGLARITALSSTMAEAQVINTLKPSSGNGEWKLVIHETPESERRVNDRTIGWVRQLQGKELVDKKFNTVFFSHGDSREPEQAGIAGALAGSFFTLLVTLLLSFPIGVGAAIYLEEFAPRNKWTDLIEVNINNLAAVPSIVFGLLGLAVFINYFGLPRSAPVVGGLVLTLMTLPTIIIASRAALKSVPPSIKEAALGMGASRMQAMFHHILPLALPGMLTGTIIGMAQALGETAPLLMIGMVAFIVDVPQSFTDNATVLPVQIYLWADSPERAFVEKTSAAIMVLLAFLIAMNALAVFLRKKFERKW
;
A
#
# COMPACT_ATOMS: atom_id res chain seq x y z
N ILE A 1 14.46 -14.89 0.66
CA ILE A 1 14.24 -13.82 -0.35
C ILE A 1 12.88 -13.15 -0.12
N LEU A 2 11.74 -13.89 -0.10
CA LEU A 2 10.40 -13.30 0.03
C LEU A 2 10.25 -12.47 1.31
N PHE A 3 10.56 -13.03 2.48
CA PHE A 3 10.47 -12.31 3.76
C PHE A 3 11.38 -11.07 3.81
N ALA A 4 12.60 -11.18 3.29
CA ALA A 4 13.51 -10.04 3.25
C ALA A 4 12.94 -8.90 2.38
N ASN A 5 12.30 -9.23 1.26
CA ASN A 5 11.66 -8.25 0.39
C ASN A 5 10.43 -7.59 1.07
N ILE A 6 9.60 -8.37 1.77
CA ILE A 6 8.46 -7.81 2.52
C ILE A 6 8.93 -6.88 3.64
N ILE A 7 9.95 -7.27 4.39
CA ILE A 7 10.52 -6.44 5.46
C ILE A 7 11.14 -5.16 4.89
N SER A 8 11.94 -5.27 3.84
CA SER A 8 12.58 -4.12 3.20
C SER A 8 11.56 -3.10 2.67
N LYS A 9 10.47 -3.58 2.06
CA LYS A 9 9.41 -2.71 1.52
C LYS A 9 8.43 -2.21 2.58
N GLY A 10 8.21 -2.99 3.64
CA GLY A 10 7.22 -2.65 4.67
C GLY A 10 7.77 -1.81 5.81
N TYR A 11 9.07 -1.92 6.12
CA TYR A 11 9.68 -1.17 7.22
C TYR A 11 9.50 0.36 7.11
N PRO A 12 9.63 0.99 5.91
CA PRO A 12 9.44 2.42 5.76
C PRO A 12 8.03 2.90 6.15
N ALA A 13 7.00 2.07 6.04
CA ALA A 13 5.64 2.43 6.43
C ALA A 13 5.47 2.67 7.94
N PHE A 14 6.40 2.16 8.78
CA PHE A 14 6.42 2.43 10.22
C PHE A 14 7.01 3.80 10.58
N GLN A 15 7.52 4.51 9.60
CA GLN A 15 7.95 5.90 9.73
C GLN A 15 7.06 6.79 8.86
N GLN A 16 6.90 8.03 9.28
CA GLN A 16 6.09 9.02 8.59
C GLN A 16 6.76 10.38 8.67
N THR A 17 6.76 11.10 7.56
CA THR A 17 7.40 12.40 7.45
C THR A 17 6.46 13.51 7.87
N TYR A 18 6.97 14.43 8.65
CA TYR A 18 6.30 15.65 9.10
C TYR A 18 7.07 16.87 8.63
N LEU A 19 6.34 17.90 8.25
CA LEU A 19 6.87 19.22 7.90
C LEU A 19 6.45 20.22 8.98
N LYS A 20 7.41 21.02 9.44
CA LYS A 20 7.19 22.03 10.46
C LYS A 20 6.78 23.34 9.81
N LEU A 21 5.57 23.79 10.10
CA LEU A 21 5.03 25.04 9.61
C LEU A 21 4.71 25.99 10.76
N GLN A 22 4.84 27.28 10.50
CA GLN A 22 4.37 28.32 11.38
C GLN A 22 2.91 28.64 11.05
N ILE A 23 1.98 28.20 11.90
CA ILE A 23 0.54 28.39 11.72
C ILE A 23 0.07 29.57 12.53
N ASP A 24 -0.54 30.53 11.86
CA ASP A 24 -1.29 31.63 12.48
C ASP A 24 -2.74 31.21 12.68
N PHE A 25 -3.13 30.97 13.92
CA PHE A 25 -4.51 30.59 14.28
C PHE A 25 -5.39 31.85 14.32
N ASN A 26 -5.57 32.49 13.18
CA ASN A 26 -6.30 33.73 13.02
C ASN A 26 -7.74 33.62 13.54
N GLU A 27 -8.09 34.47 14.50
CA GLU A 27 -9.41 34.51 15.15
C GLU A 27 -10.53 34.82 14.16
N GLU A 28 -10.29 35.71 13.17
CA GLU A 28 -11.28 36.04 12.14
C GLU A 28 -11.65 34.84 11.24
N VAL A 29 -10.75 33.87 11.09
CA VAL A 29 -10.98 32.65 10.29
C VAL A 29 -11.62 31.56 11.14
N ILE A 30 -11.18 31.38 12.39
CA ILE A 30 -11.56 30.25 13.23
C ILE A 30 -12.83 30.55 14.03
N ASP A 31 -12.92 31.72 14.65
CA ASP A 31 -14.05 32.13 15.51
C ASP A 31 -14.38 33.62 15.35
N PRO A 32 -14.92 34.04 14.20
CA PRO A 32 -15.24 35.44 13.92
C PRO A 32 -16.31 36.02 14.89
N SER A 33 -17.02 35.17 15.61
CA SER A 33 -18.01 35.62 16.61
C SER A 33 -17.43 35.77 18.02
N GLY A 34 -16.27 35.22 18.31
CA GLY A 34 -15.65 35.19 19.64
C GLY A 34 -16.39 34.35 20.68
N GLU A 35 -17.37 33.54 20.24
CA GLU A 35 -18.21 32.72 21.12
C GLU A 35 -17.55 31.42 21.55
N ARG A 36 -16.47 31.01 20.91
CA ARG A 36 -15.74 29.72 21.10
C ARG A 36 -16.66 28.49 21.01
N ASP A 37 -17.66 28.58 20.12
CA ASP A 37 -18.58 27.47 19.86
C ASP A 37 -17.88 26.34 19.09
N PRO A 38 -17.75 25.13 19.67
CA PRO A 38 -17.06 24.02 19.01
C PRO A 38 -17.65 23.64 17.64
N GLU A 39 -18.96 23.77 17.44
CA GLU A 39 -19.58 23.43 16.15
C GLU A 39 -19.22 24.47 15.06
N LYS A 40 -19.11 25.74 15.43
CA LYS A 40 -18.70 26.82 14.52
C LYS A 40 -17.22 26.70 14.21
N MET A 41 -16.38 26.53 15.22
CA MET A 41 -14.95 26.32 15.07
C MET A 41 -14.62 25.09 14.20
N ALA A 42 -15.39 24.00 14.33
CA ALA A 42 -15.20 22.80 13.50
C ALA A 42 -15.38 23.02 11.99
N ARG A 43 -16.07 24.10 11.58
CA ARG A 43 -16.32 24.44 10.16
C ARG A 43 -15.35 25.45 9.57
N ALA A 44 -14.40 25.94 10.35
CA ALA A 44 -13.40 26.90 9.89
C ALA A 44 -12.47 26.34 8.81
N ASP A 45 -11.90 27.23 7.99
CA ASP A 45 -10.98 26.84 6.92
C ASP A 45 -9.54 26.64 7.43
N TYR A 46 -9.31 25.55 8.13
CA TYR A 46 -7.97 25.18 8.61
C TYR A 46 -6.99 24.89 7.46
N GLN A 47 -7.47 24.38 6.33
CA GLN A 47 -6.64 24.21 5.13
C GLN A 47 -6.19 25.56 4.56
N GLY A 48 -7.01 26.59 4.67
CA GLY A 48 -6.64 27.96 4.33
C GLY A 48 -5.46 28.48 5.14
N LEU A 49 -5.41 28.19 6.43
CA LEU A 49 -4.30 28.56 7.32
C LEU A 49 -2.98 27.88 6.91
N ILE A 50 -3.02 26.59 6.61
CA ILE A 50 -1.86 25.83 6.10
C ILE A 50 -1.37 26.43 4.77
N LYS A 51 -2.28 26.68 3.84
CA LYS A 51 -1.95 27.28 2.53
C LYS A 51 -1.35 28.68 2.68
N GLN A 52 -1.82 29.46 3.66
CA GLN A 52 -1.26 30.78 3.93
C GLN A 52 0.17 30.65 4.47
N SER A 53 0.40 29.79 5.47
CA SER A 53 1.74 29.52 6.00
C SER A 53 2.74 29.10 4.90
N LEU A 54 2.31 28.22 3.98
CA LEU A 54 3.16 27.82 2.85
C LEU A 54 3.46 29.00 1.89
N ARG A 55 2.49 29.88 1.64
CA ARG A 55 2.72 31.09 0.83
C ARG A 55 3.71 32.05 1.48
N ASP A 56 3.62 32.22 2.79
CA ASP A 56 4.52 33.10 3.54
C ASP A 56 5.95 32.52 3.58
N MET A 57 6.07 31.21 3.60
CA MET A 57 7.36 30.51 3.57
C MET A 57 8.01 30.55 2.16
N PHE A 58 7.20 30.56 1.09
CA PHE A 58 7.63 30.57 -0.31
C PHE A 58 6.98 31.71 -1.10
N PRO A 59 7.33 32.96 -0.82
CA PRO A 59 6.68 34.15 -1.42
C PRO A 59 6.90 34.26 -2.94
N ASP A 60 7.96 33.64 -3.45
CA ASP A 60 8.30 33.66 -4.88
C ASP A 60 7.35 32.81 -5.74
N VAL A 61 6.46 32.01 -5.13
CA VAL A 61 5.54 31.12 -5.81
C VAL A 61 4.25 31.89 -6.16
N SER A 62 4.14 32.34 -7.41
CA SER A 62 3.00 33.18 -7.86
C SER A 62 2.02 32.47 -8.80
N GLY A 63 2.47 31.48 -9.59
CA GLY A 63 1.65 30.77 -10.57
C GLY A 63 0.58 29.86 -9.94
N ARG A 64 -0.62 29.77 -10.54
CA ARG A 64 -1.69 28.88 -10.04
C ARG A 64 -1.26 27.41 -9.97
N ARG A 65 -0.56 26.92 -11.00
CA ARG A 65 -0.05 25.54 -11.05
C ARG A 65 0.97 25.28 -9.97
N ASP A 66 1.89 26.24 -9.76
CA ASP A 66 2.96 26.14 -8.78
C ASP A 66 2.42 26.20 -7.35
N ARG A 67 1.45 27.09 -7.09
CA ARG A 67 0.75 27.13 -5.79
C ARG A 67 0.03 25.82 -5.49
N PHE A 68 -0.59 25.20 -6.48
CA PHE A 68 -1.24 23.89 -6.29
C PHE A 68 -0.21 22.80 -5.92
N ALA A 69 0.95 22.79 -6.59
CA ALA A 69 2.04 21.88 -6.26
C ALA A 69 2.64 22.17 -4.86
N LEU A 70 2.75 23.46 -4.48
CA LEU A 70 3.21 23.86 -3.15
C LEU A 70 2.28 23.35 -2.03
N TYR A 71 0.96 23.47 -2.24
CA TYR A 71 -0.02 23.01 -1.25
C TYR A 71 -0.04 21.50 -1.06
N LYS A 72 0.44 20.73 -2.07
CA LYS A 72 0.64 19.30 -2.00
C LYS A 72 1.87 18.86 -1.18
N LEU A 73 2.60 19.77 -0.56
CA LEU A 73 3.64 19.40 0.41
C LEU A 73 3.05 18.81 1.69
N ILE A 74 1.84 19.24 2.05
CA ILE A 74 1.14 18.87 3.28
C ILE A 74 -0.09 18.03 2.92
N SER A 75 -0.33 16.98 3.71
CA SER A 75 -1.53 16.15 3.60
C SER A 75 -2.81 16.98 3.68
N GLN A 76 -3.81 16.58 2.90
CA GLN A 76 -5.14 17.18 3.00
C GLN A 76 -5.78 16.97 4.38
N GLY A 77 -5.41 15.92 5.08
CA GLY A 77 -5.89 15.63 6.42
C GLY A 77 -5.29 16.49 7.53
N ALA A 78 -4.17 17.16 7.28
CA ALA A 78 -3.57 18.04 8.27
C ALA A 78 -4.51 19.17 8.75
N GLY A 79 -5.48 19.57 7.92
CA GLY A 79 -6.52 20.51 8.32
C GLY A 79 -7.45 19.94 9.41
N PHE A 80 -7.71 18.64 9.40
CA PHE A 80 -8.49 17.99 10.46
C PHE A 80 -7.68 17.89 11.76
N GLU A 81 -6.37 17.64 11.68
CA GLU A 81 -5.48 17.65 12.84
C GLU A 81 -5.49 19.04 13.52
N LEU A 82 -5.34 20.12 12.73
CA LEU A 82 -5.42 21.48 13.27
C LEU A 82 -6.78 21.80 13.90
N LYS A 83 -7.87 21.36 13.25
CA LYS A 83 -9.23 21.50 13.80
C LYS A 83 -9.35 20.86 15.18
N ASP A 84 -8.92 19.60 15.29
CA ASP A 84 -9.03 18.83 16.53
C ASP A 84 -8.14 19.46 17.62
N MET A 85 -6.94 19.93 17.28
CA MET A 85 -6.06 20.67 18.20
C MET A 85 -6.72 21.95 18.75
N VAL A 86 -7.43 22.70 17.89
CA VAL A 86 -8.11 23.93 18.32
C VAL A 86 -9.36 23.63 19.16
N ILE A 87 -10.10 22.59 18.82
CA ILE A 87 -11.28 22.17 19.61
C ILE A 87 -10.85 21.71 21.01
N GLU A 88 -9.74 20.96 21.11
CA GLU A 88 -9.18 20.52 22.40
C GLU A 88 -8.54 21.68 23.20
N ASN A 89 -7.93 22.65 22.52
CA ASN A 89 -7.23 23.78 23.12
C ASN A 89 -7.63 25.11 22.45
N PRO A 90 -8.81 25.67 22.76
CA PRO A 90 -9.27 26.94 22.19
C PRO A 90 -8.38 28.16 22.47
N GLU A 91 -7.44 28.03 23.42
CA GLU A 91 -6.44 29.09 23.72
C GLU A 91 -5.41 29.30 22.60
N LEU A 92 -5.34 28.38 21.62
CA LEU A 92 -4.49 28.55 20.44
C LEU A 92 -4.98 29.65 19.51
N ILE A 93 -6.28 30.00 19.56
CA ILE A 93 -6.87 31.04 18.73
C ILE A 93 -6.21 32.40 19.05
N GLY A 94 -5.79 33.10 17.99
CA GLY A 94 -5.05 34.36 18.08
C GLY A 94 -3.54 34.20 18.31
N GLN A 95 -3.02 32.96 18.34
CA GLN A 95 -1.59 32.71 18.51
C GLN A 95 -0.98 32.19 17.21
N THR A 96 0.30 32.50 17.02
CA THR A 96 1.12 31.88 15.98
C THR A 96 1.99 30.81 16.62
N ARG A 97 1.94 29.57 16.10
CA ARG A 97 2.67 28.43 16.64
C ARG A 97 3.38 27.63 15.54
N GLU A 98 4.55 27.09 15.87
CA GLU A 98 5.22 26.09 15.04
C GLU A 98 4.60 24.71 15.27
N ILE A 99 4.05 24.11 14.22
CA ILE A 99 3.36 22.83 14.29
C ILE A 99 3.96 21.86 13.26
N TRP A 100 4.19 20.64 13.69
CA TRP A 100 4.55 19.54 12.84
C TRP A 100 3.29 18.95 12.20
N LEU A 101 3.14 19.13 10.90
CA LEU A 101 2.03 18.63 10.11
C LEU A 101 2.47 17.47 9.22
N LEU A 102 1.57 16.54 9.02
CA LEU A 102 1.78 15.38 8.18
C LEU A 102 2.03 15.80 6.73
N SER A 103 3.12 15.30 6.13
CA SER A 103 3.37 15.51 4.70
C SER A 103 2.42 14.69 3.83
N ASP A 104 2.23 15.13 2.59
CA ASP A 104 1.57 14.34 1.54
C ASP A 104 2.33 13.03 1.29
N ASP A 105 1.63 11.98 0.85
CA ASP A 105 2.18 10.63 0.66
C ASP A 105 3.33 10.60 -0.36
N GLU A 106 3.23 11.37 -1.44
CA GLU A 106 4.27 11.43 -2.48
C GLU A 106 5.57 12.05 -1.95
N ILE A 107 5.45 13.04 -1.05
CA ILE A 107 6.60 13.66 -0.38
C ILE A 107 7.22 12.70 0.63
N ASP A 108 6.39 12.01 1.40
CA ASP A 108 6.86 11.01 2.37
C ASP A 108 7.63 9.89 1.67
N VAL A 109 7.08 9.32 0.61
CA VAL A 109 7.72 8.24 -0.17
C VAL A 109 9.01 8.73 -0.86
N TYR A 110 9.03 9.98 -1.36
CA TYR A 110 10.23 10.60 -1.92
C TYR A 110 11.34 10.72 -0.86
N LEU A 111 11.02 11.26 0.32
CA LEU A 111 11.98 11.46 1.41
C LEU A 111 12.48 10.14 2.03
N LYS A 112 11.71 9.07 1.91
CA LYS A 112 12.13 7.71 2.29
C LYS A 112 13.08 7.06 1.28
N GLY A 113 13.24 7.65 0.08
CA GLY A 113 14.14 7.16 -0.97
C GLY A 113 13.61 5.96 -1.76
N ASN A 114 12.30 5.69 -1.69
CA ASN A 114 11.68 4.50 -2.27
C ASN A 114 11.19 4.66 -3.73
N VAL A 115 11.24 5.87 -4.29
CA VAL A 115 10.62 6.17 -5.60
C VAL A 115 11.64 6.38 -6.72
N THR A 116 12.80 6.94 -6.41
CA THR A 116 13.81 7.26 -7.41
C THR A 116 15.21 6.97 -6.85
N LYS A 117 16.07 6.41 -7.68
CA LYS A 117 17.49 6.39 -7.36
C LYS A 117 18.01 7.82 -7.44
N VAL A 118 18.46 8.33 -6.30
CA VAL A 118 19.05 9.65 -6.17
C VAL A 118 20.55 9.46 -5.95
N ASN A 119 21.35 9.99 -6.87
CA ASN A 119 22.80 10.02 -6.72
C ASN A 119 23.20 11.44 -6.36
N GLU A 120 23.97 11.59 -5.31
CA GLU A 120 24.49 12.88 -4.87
C GLU A 120 26.01 12.92 -5.09
N MET A 121 26.47 14.02 -5.64
CA MET A 121 27.90 14.26 -5.92
C MET A 121 28.29 15.63 -5.42
N GLU A 122 29.25 15.70 -4.52
CA GLU A 122 29.87 16.96 -4.11
C GLU A 122 30.81 17.44 -5.22
N LEU A 123 30.68 18.70 -5.60
CA LEU A 123 31.53 19.31 -6.60
C LEU A 123 32.67 20.09 -5.92
N SER A 124 33.87 19.94 -6.44
CA SER A 124 35.03 20.66 -5.93
C SER A 124 35.09 22.09 -6.46
N GLY A 125 35.79 22.99 -5.75
CA GLY A 125 36.04 24.37 -6.18
C GLY A 125 34.90 25.33 -5.78
N LYS A 126 35.03 26.59 -6.19
CA LYS A 126 34.07 27.65 -5.91
C LYS A 126 33.15 27.87 -7.09
N PRO A 127 31.82 27.79 -6.91
CA PRO A 127 30.89 28.08 -7.98
C PRO A 127 30.69 29.57 -8.18
N TYR A 128 30.58 29.98 -9.43
CA TYR A 128 30.13 31.31 -9.82
C TYR A 128 28.90 31.22 -10.71
N ALA A 129 27.79 31.79 -10.28
CA ALA A 129 26.55 31.86 -11.04
C ALA A 129 26.38 33.25 -11.65
N SER A 130 26.04 33.34 -12.94
CA SER A 130 25.82 34.60 -13.65
C SER A 130 24.55 35.35 -13.26
N GLY A 131 23.64 34.72 -12.51
CA GLY A 131 22.38 35.27 -12.07
C GLY A 131 21.74 34.42 -10.98
N ASP A 132 20.57 34.83 -10.51
CA ASP A 132 19.80 34.19 -9.42
C ASP A 132 18.44 33.65 -9.88
N THR A 133 18.01 33.97 -11.10
CA THR A 133 16.73 33.55 -11.69
C THR A 133 16.86 33.30 -13.19
N GLY A 134 15.91 32.57 -13.78
CA GLY A 134 15.87 32.29 -15.22
C GLY A 134 16.91 31.27 -15.66
N VAL A 135 17.44 31.43 -16.87
CA VAL A 135 18.54 30.62 -17.40
C VAL A 135 19.84 31.31 -17.05
N ILE A 136 20.73 30.59 -16.38
CA ILE A 136 22.01 31.10 -15.88
C ILE A 136 23.16 30.23 -16.35
N GLN A 137 24.37 30.80 -16.35
CA GLN A 137 25.60 30.07 -16.54
C GLN A 137 26.30 29.93 -15.18
N ILE A 138 26.76 28.71 -14.90
CA ILE A 138 27.47 28.37 -13.68
C ILE A 138 28.86 27.88 -14.08
N THR A 139 29.89 28.54 -13.58
CA THR A 139 31.27 28.17 -13.79
C THR A 139 31.92 27.77 -12.47
N GLY A 140 32.94 26.92 -12.55
CA GLY A 140 33.77 26.52 -11.42
C GLY A 140 35.23 26.68 -11.70
N ASP A 141 36.08 26.50 -10.68
CA ASP A 141 37.54 26.55 -10.83
C ASP A 141 38.05 25.29 -11.56
N GLY A 142 38.45 25.42 -12.83
CA GLY A 142 38.96 24.31 -13.63
C GLY A 142 37.84 23.42 -14.22
N GLU A 143 38.18 22.15 -14.46
CA GLU A 143 37.29 21.18 -15.12
C GLU A 143 36.35 20.45 -14.12
N VAL A 144 35.63 21.20 -13.31
CA VAL A 144 34.83 20.68 -12.17
C VAL A 144 33.66 19.81 -12.63
N PHE A 145 33.20 19.97 -13.86
CA PHE A 145 32.06 19.20 -14.40
C PHE A 145 32.48 17.93 -15.14
N THR A 146 33.75 17.63 -15.28
CA THR A 146 34.23 16.40 -15.95
C THR A 146 33.64 15.13 -15.31
N PRO A 147 33.65 14.95 -13.96
CA PRO A 147 33.02 13.76 -13.35
C PRO A 147 31.52 13.68 -13.60
N VAL A 148 30.87 14.85 -13.73
CA VAL A 148 29.43 14.92 -14.05
C VAL A 148 29.17 14.43 -15.48
N ILE A 149 29.98 14.85 -16.41
CA ILE A 149 29.91 14.42 -17.83
C ILE A 149 30.11 12.90 -17.93
N GLU A 150 31.10 12.36 -17.25
CA GLU A 150 31.35 10.91 -17.21
C GLU A 150 30.15 10.14 -16.69
N LYS A 151 29.58 10.61 -15.59
CA LYS A 151 28.37 10.00 -15.00
C LYS A 151 27.14 10.13 -15.91
N MET A 152 26.99 11.27 -16.60
CA MET A 152 25.94 11.46 -17.60
C MET A 152 26.09 10.51 -18.78
N GLN A 153 27.32 10.30 -19.27
CA GLN A 153 27.60 9.35 -20.37
C GLN A 153 27.19 7.93 -19.98
N GLU A 154 27.55 7.50 -18.77
CA GLU A 154 27.16 6.19 -18.24
C GLU A 154 25.63 6.06 -18.23
N LEU A 155 24.93 7.02 -17.60
CA LEU A 155 23.48 7.00 -17.48
C LEU A 155 22.77 7.09 -18.84
N PHE A 156 23.26 7.90 -19.78
CA PHE A 156 22.69 8.00 -21.12
C PHE A 156 22.88 6.71 -21.93
N SER A 157 24.05 6.05 -21.78
CA SER A 157 24.28 4.76 -22.41
C SER A 157 23.37 3.66 -21.88
N ASP A 158 23.20 3.60 -20.56
CA ASP A 158 22.31 2.62 -19.91
C ASP A 158 20.84 2.86 -20.29
N GLU A 159 20.43 4.13 -20.31
CA GLU A 159 19.08 4.50 -20.66
C GLU A 159 18.80 4.27 -22.16
N GLN A 160 19.74 4.58 -23.03
CA GLN A 160 19.64 4.26 -24.45
C GLN A 160 19.43 2.76 -24.66
N ALA A 161 20.24 1.91 -23.99
CA ALA A 161 20.11 0.46 -24.10
C ALA A 161 18.75 -0.04 -23.57
N ARG A 162 18.23 0.58 -22.50
CA ARG A 162 16.89 0.27 -21.96
C ARG A 162 15.80 0.62 -22.95
N VAL A 163 15.84 1.82 -23.53
CA VAL A 163 14.85 2.29 -24.50
C VAL A 163 14.93 1.50 -25.81
N GLU A 164 16.13 1.13 -26.27
CA GLU A 164 16.31 0.25 -27.45
C GLU A 164 15.66 -1.12 -27.25
N LYS A 165 15.78 -1.71 -26.06
CA LYS A 165 15.11 -2.97 -25.72
C LYS A 165 13.59 -2.82 -25.66
N GLU A 166 13.07 -1.71 -25.14
CA GLU A 166 11.63 -1.41 -25.15
C GLU A 166 11.12 -1.25 -26.58
N LEU A 167 11.87 -0.56 -27.44
CA LEU A 167 11.56 -0.38 -28.86
C LEU A 167 11.48 -1.72 -29.60
N GLU A 168 12.39 -2.65 -29.33
CA GLU A 168 12.33 -4.00 -29.90
C GLU A 168 11.05 -4.73 -29.48
N GLY A 169 10.63 -4.60 -28.21
CA GLY A 169 9.39 -5.16 -27.69
C GLY A 169 8.14 -4.58 -28.39
N GLU A 170 8.09 -3.25 -28.58
CA GLU A 170 6.95 -2.61 -29.25
C GLU A 170 6.93 -2.93 -30.76
N ARG A 171 8.06 -3.06 -31.41
CA ARG A 171 8.13 -3.52 -32.82
C ARG A 171 7.63 -4.94 -32.97
N ALA A 172 8.00 -5.87 -32.07
CA ALA A 172 7.48 -7.23 -32.06
C ALA A 172 5.96 -7.26 -31.79
N ARG A 173 5.46 -6.38 -30.91
CA ARG A 173 4.02 -6.21 -30.68
C ARG A 173 3.29 -5.72 -31.94
N LEU A 174 3.85 -4.74 -32.62
CA LEU A 174 3.29 -4.22 -33.87
C LEU A 174 3.22 -5.28 -34.97
N GLU A 175 4.24 -6.12 -35.10
CA GLU A 175 4.27 -7.24 -36.04
C GLU A 175 3.16 -8.25 -35.73
N LYS A 176 2.98 -8.59 -34.45
CA LYS A 176 1.89 -9.48 -34.01
C LYS A 176 0.52 -8.86 -34.30
N LEU A 177 0.29 -7.59 -33.95
CA LEU A 177 -0.98 -6.92 -34.24
C LEU A 177 -1.30 -6.88 -35.73
N ASN A 178 -0.31 -6.64 -36.59
CA ASN A 178 -0.49 -6.70 -38.04
C ASN A 178 -0.86 -8.10 -38.52
N SER A 179 -0.28 -9.16 -37.95
CA SER A 179 -0.64 -10.53 -38.25
C SER A 179 -2.08 -10.84 -37.81
N ASP A 180 -2.46 -10.41 -36.62
CA ASP A 180 -3.83 -10.58 -36.07
C ASP A 180 -4.85 -9.80 -36.91
N LEU A 181 -4.50 -8.61 -37.42
CA LEU A 181 -5.33 -7.84 -38.33
C LEU A 181 -5.57 -8.57 -39.64
N VAL A 182 -4.52 -9.15 -40.24
CA VAL A 182 -4.65 -9.93 -41.49
C VAL A 182 -5.59 -11.12 -41.28
N ASN A 183 -5.36 -11.89 -40.19
CA ASN A 183 -6.21 -13.06 -39.88
C ASN A 183 -7.67 -12.63 -39.63
N SER A 184 -7.89 -11.53 -38.93
CA SER A 184 -9.24 -11.00 -38.65
C SER A 184 -9.96 -10.55 -39.91
N ARG A 185 -9.23 -9.94 -40.87
CA ARG A 185 -9.77 -9.55 -42.18
C ARG A 185 -10.14 -10.76 -43.06
N GLU A 186 -9.32 -11.82 -43.02
CA GLU A 186 -9.65 -13.07 -43.71
C GLU A 186 -10.91 -13.72 -43.13
N LEU A 187 -11.06 -13.77 -41.81
CA LEU A 187 -12.24 -14.29 -41.14
C LEU A 187 -13.49 -13.43 -41.40
N LEU A 188 -13.33 -12.11 -41.53
CA LEU A 188 -14.42 -11.23 -41.95
C LEU A 188 -14.85 -11.52 -43.37
N ALA A 189 -13.94 -11.67 -44.32
CA ALA A 189 -14.23 -11.99 -45.72
C ALA A 189 -14.94 -13.34 -45.84
N GLU A 190 -14.55 -14.34 -45.04
CA GLU A 190 -15.25 -15.63 -44.98
C GLU A 190 -16.68 -15.48 -44.42
N ALA A 191 -16.87 -14.71 -43.35
CA ALA A 191 -18.17 -14.44 -42.75
C ALA A 191 -19.11 -13.66 -43.70
N GLU A 192 -18.58 -12.73 -44.51
CA GLU A 192 -19.31 -12.01 -45.54
C GLU A 192 -19.72 -12.93 -46.69
N LYS A 193 -18.80 -13.81 -47.15
CA LYS A 193 -19.07 -14.80 -48.19
C LYS A 193 -20.25 -15.73 -47.88
N TYR A 194 -20.37 -16.13 -46.60
CA TYR A 194 -21.44 -17.04 -46.14
C TYR A 194 -22.62 -16.29 -45.48
N ASN A 195 -22.63 -14.94 -45.51
CA ASN A 195 -23.68 -14.07 -45.01
C ASN A 195 -24.06 -14.34 -43.53
N TYR A 196 -23.06 -14.33 -42.60
CA TYR A 196 -23.25 -14.46 -41.16
C TYR A 196 -23.27 -13.12 -40.44
N PRO A 197 -24.42 -12.43 -40.25
CA PRO A 197 -24.48 -11.01 -39.80
C PRO A 197 -23.80 -10.78 -38.48
N THR A 198 -24.04 -11.63 -37.45
CA THR A 198 -23.46 -11.48 -36.11
C THR A 198 -21.93 -11.64 -36.10
N ARG A 199 -21.37 -12.51 -36.97
CA ARG A 199 -19.92 -12.65 -37.10
C ARG A 199 -19.30 -11.47 -37.82
N ILE A 200 -19.98 -10.92 -38.81
CA ILE A 200 -19.54 -9.75 -39.57
C ILE A 200 -19.40 -8.54 -38.62
N GLU A 201 -20.43 -8.27 -37.82
CA GLU A 201 -20.36 -7.16 -36.82
C GLU A 201 -19.21 -7.39 -35.83
N ARG A 202 -19.10 -8.59 -35.28
CA ARG A 202 -18.04 -8.93 -34.33
C ARG A 202 -16.63 -8.73 -34.92
N TYR A 203 -16.39 -9.22 -36.16
CA TYR A 203 -15.06 -9.06 -36.77
C TYR A 203 -14.75 -7.63 -37.15
N LYS A 204 -15.76 -6.81 -37.54
CA LYS A 204 -15.56 -5.38 -37.76
C LYS A 204 -15.15 -4.66 -36.50
N GLU A 205 -15.76 -4.99 -35.36
CA GLU A 205 -15.37 -4.44 -34.04
C GLU A 205 -13.94 -4.85 -33.66
N ILE A 206 -13.58 -6.13 -33.82
CA ILE A 206 -12.22 -6.64 -33.56
C ILE A 206 -11.20 -5.90 -34.43
N ILE A 207 -11.45 -5.76 -35.72
CA ILE A 207 -10.57 -5.05 -36.66
C ILE A 207 -10.38 -3.60 -36.23
N SER A 208 -11.47 -2.90 -35.89
CA SER A 208 -11.39 -1.50 -35.41
C SER A 208 -10.54 -1.35 -34.16
N ASN A 209 -10.67 -2.28 -33.21
CA ASN A 209 -9.88 -2.29 -31.98
C ASN A 209 -8.39 -2.54 -32.28
N ILE A 210 -8.08 -3.53 -33.14
CA ILE A 210 -6.70 -3.83 -33.54
C ILE A 210 -6.06 -2.63 -34.29
N GLU A 211 -6.81 -1.96 -35.19
CA GLU A 211 -6.33 -0.77 -35.89
C GLU A 211 -6.04 0.38 -34.93
N GLY A 212 -6.86 0.56 -33.86
CA GLY A 212 -6.59 1.49 -32.78
C GLY A 212 -5.29 1.15 -32.03
N GLU A 213 -5.12 -0.11 -31.62
CA GLU A 213 -3.89 -0.57 -30.95
C GLU A 213 -2.64 -0.43 -31.84
N ILE A 214 -2.76 -0.66 -33.14
CA ILE A 214 -1.67 -0.43 -34.11
C ILE A 214 -1.24 1.04 -34.10
N SER A 215 -2.23 1.96 -34.19
CA SER A 215 -1.95 3.41 -34.16
C SER A 215 -1.23 3.84 -32.89
N ASP A 216 -1.71 3.37 -31.74
CA ASP A 216 -1.10 3.68 -30.44
C ASP A 216 0.33 3.11 -30.34
N THR A 217 0.54 1.88 -30.82
CA THR A 217 1.85 1.23 -30.82
C THR A 217 2.83 1.95 -31.76
N GLN A 218 2.37 2.41 -32.92
CA GLN A 218 3.19 3.19 -33.87
C GLN A 218 3.62 4.52 -33.25
N PHE A 219 2.69 5.25 -32.62
CA PHE A 219 3.01 6.51 -31.92
C PHE A 219 4.02 6.29 -30.81
N LYS A 220 3.90 5.18 -30.07
CA LYS A 220 4.87 4.80 -29.02
C LYS A 220 6.26 4.53 -29.63
N ILE A 221 6.33 3.80 -30.74
CA ILE A 221 7.57 3.54 -31.48
C ILE A 221 8.25 4.84 -31.90
N GLU A 222 7.53 5.78 -32.52
CA GLU A 222 8.07 7.07 -32.92
C GLU A 222 8.62 7.87 -31.72
N THR A 223 7.92 7.82 -30.59
CA THR A 223 8.36 8.47 -29.35
C THR A 223 9.67 7.86 -28.84
N LEU A 224 9.77 6.52 -28.82
CA LEU A 224 10.99 5.83 -28.37
C LEU A 224 12.17 6.10 -29.32
N GLU A 225 11.94 6.12 -30.62
CA GLU A 225 12.97 6.45 -31.62
C GLU A 225 13.50 7.89 -31.44
N ALA A 226 12.61 8.86 -31.18
CA ALA A 226 13.00 10.23 -30.87
C ALA A 226 13.84 10.33 -29.58
N ARG A 227 13.48 9.57 -28.53
CA ARG A 227 14.27 9.48 -27.28
C ARG A 227 15.67 8.93 -27.54
N ILE A 228 15.80 7.83 -28.30
CA ILE A 228 17.08 7.25 -28.66
C ILE A 228 17.95 8.24 -29.44
N ALA A 229 17.35 8.97 -30.39
CA ALA A 229 18.07 10.01 -31.15
C ALA A 229 18.59 11.11 -30.21
N GLY A 230 17.79 11.55 -29.25
CA GLY A 230 18.19 12.54 -28.23
C GLY A 230 19.39 12.08 -27.41
N TYR A 231 19.38 10.85 -26.88
CA TYR A 231 20.53 10.30 -26.15
C TYR A 231 21.78 10.17 -27.02
N ARG A 232 21.61 9.70 -28.24
CA ARG A 232 22.74 9.54 -29.21
C ARG A 232 23.39 10.88 -29.57
N ASP A 233 22.61 11.92 -29.73
CA ASP A 233 23.12 13.27 -30.02
C ASP A 233 23.82 13.88 -28.79
N SER A 234 23.31 13.64 -27.60
CA SER A 234 23.95 14.05 -26.35
C SER A 234 25.29 13.35 -26.15
N LEU A 235 25.38 12.04 -26.42
CA LEU A 235 26.63 11.28 -26.36
C LEU A 235 27.68 11.77 -27.40
N LYS A 236 27.25 12.20 -28.60
CA LYS A 236 28.15 12.82 -29.60
C LYS A 236 28.61 14.21 -29.16
N GLY A 237 27.75 14.98 -28.50
CA GLY A 237 28.04 16.32 -27.98
C GLY A 237 29.18 16.34 -26.97
N THR A 238 29.43 15.23 -26.26
CA THR A 238 30.58 15.10 -25.34
C THR A 238 31.93 15.26 -26.03
N THR A 239 32.01 14.95 -27.33
CA THR A 239 33.23 15.09 -28.15
C THR A 239 33.42 16.53 -28.64
N SER A 240 32.37 17.34 -28.75
CA SER A 240 32.37 18.73 -29.20
C SER A 240 32.47 19.78 -28.10
N GLY A 241 32.50 19.38 -26.84
CA GLY A 241 32.71 20.24 -25.67
C GLY A 241 31.46 20.79 -24.98
N LEU A 242 30.27 20.66 -25.56
CA LEU A 242 28.99 21.02 -24.89
C LEU A 242 28.00 19.87 -25.00
N VAL A 243 27.67 19.29 -23.88
CA VAL A 243 26.69 18.20 -23.75
C VAL A 243 25.32 18.80 -23.42
N LYS A 244 24.32 18.59 -24.26
CA LYS A 244 22.93 18.97 -24.00
C LYS A 244 22.24 17.82 -23.25
N VAL A 245 21.46 18.17 -22.22
CA VAL A 245 20.62 17.22 -21.47
C VAL A 245 19.27 17.14 -22.18
N PRO A 246 18.83 15.96 -22.66
CA PRO A 246 17.48 15.79 -23.20
C PRO A 246 16.42 16.12 -22.15
N THR A 247 15.29 16.70 -22.56
CA THR A 247 14.21 17.12 -21.65
C THR A 247 13.52 15.96 -20.91
N ASP A 248 13.58 14.77 -21.51
CA ASP A 248 13.01 13.51 -21.03
C ASP A 248 14.07 12.55 -20.45
N ALA A 249 15.27 13.07 -20.20
CA ALA A 249 16.33 12.36 -19.47
C ALA A 249 16.21 12.54 -17.95
N ALA A 250 17.11 11.87 -17.22
CA ALA A 250 17.34 12.10 -15.80
C ALA A 250 17.43 13.60 -15.46
N SER A 251 16.97 14.01 -14.29
CA SER A 251 17.12 15.40 -13.83
C SER A 251 18.44 15.59 -13.13
N TYR A 252 19.26 16.50 -13.64
CA TYR A 252 20.52 16.91 -13.05
C TYR A 252 20.30 18.25 -12.34
N LEU A 253 20.14 18.18 -11.01
CA LEU A 253 19.81 19.31 -10.17
C LEU A 253 21.04 19.79 -9.41
N LEU A 254 21.40 21.06 -9.58
CA LEU A 254 22.52 21.67 -8.87
C LEU A 254 22.01 22.49 -7.69
N GLU A 255 22.34 22.05 -6.50
CA GLU A 255 22.15 22.84 -5.26
C GLU A 255 23.28 23.85 -5.12
N LEU A 256 22.93 25.10 -5.09
CA LEU A 256 23.87 26.21 -5.00
C LEU A 256 23.25 27.37 -4.23
N ASN A 257 23.98 27.94 -3.25
CA ASN A 257 23.56 29.12 -2.50
C ASN A 257 22.13 29.00 -1.91
N GLY A 258 21.73 27.80 -1.47
CA GLY A 258 20.40 27.54 -0.88
C GLY A 258 19.25 27.58 -1.86
N GLY A 259 19.52 27.61 -3.17
CA GLY A 259 18.55 27.42 -4.25
C GLY A 259 18.88 26.18 -5.09
N LEU A 260 18.08 25.94 -6.12
CA LEU A 260 18.17 24.78 -7.00
C LEU A 260 18.08 25.21 -8.46
N ALA A 261 18.99 24.71 -9.28
CA ALA A 261 18.98 24.92 -10.74
C ALA A 261 19.08 23.57 -11.47
N ARG A 262 18.31 23.39 -12.53
CA ARG A 262 18.35 22.21 -13.41
C ARG A 262 19.34 22.45 -14.54
N ILE A 263 20.32 21.59 -14.68
CA ILE A 263 21.30 21.64 -15.78
C ILE A 263 20.58 21.31 -17.10
N THR A 264 20.74 22.16 -18.09
CA THR A 264 20.22 21.98 -19.45
C THR A 264 21.30 21.65 -20.47
N ALA A 265 22.53 22.16 -20.23
CA ALA A 265 23.72 21.78 -20.98
C ALA A 265 24.96 21.97 -20.11
N LEU A 266 26.01 21.22 -20.36
CA LEU A 266 27.25 21.42 -19.65
C LEU A 266 28.49 21.07 -20.49
N SER A 267 29.61 21.74 -20.17
CA SER A 267 30.95 21.43 -20.60
C SER A 267 31.85 21.10 -19.40
N SER A 268 33.12 20.76 -19.59
CA SER A 268 34.03 20.48 -18.47
C SER A 268 34.20 21.66 -17.49
N THR A 269 34.02 22.90 -17.94
CA THR A 269 34.23 24.12 -17.14
C THR A 269 32.99 24.92 -16.84
N MET A 270 31.85 24.67 -17.53
CA MET A 270 30.63 25.49 -17.45
C MET A 270 29.38 24.63 -17.56
N ALA A 271 28.35 24.99 -16.81
CA ALA A 271 27.00 24.45 -16.94
C ALA A 271 26.02 25.58 -17.27
N GLU A 272 25.12 25.34 -18.23
CA GLU A 272 23.90 26.12 -18.41
C GLU A 272 22.78 25.48 -17.58
N ALA A 273 22.09 26.27 -16.78
CA ALA A 273 21.06 25.76 -15.91
C ALA A 273 19.84 26.68 -15.85
N GLN A 274 18.66 26.06 -15.77
CA GLN A 274 17.40 26.74 -15.49
C GLN A 274 17.19 26.80 -13.98
N VAL A 275 17.14 28.00 -13.42
CA VAL A 275 16.84 28.17 -11.99
C VAL A 275 15.41 27.71 -11.70
N ILE A 276 15.28 26.81 -10.74
CA ILE A 276 14.01 26.25 -10.27
C ILE A 276 13.55 26.99 -9.02
N ASN A 277 14.46 27.12 -8.03
CA ASN A 277 14.26 27.87 -6.81
C ASN A 277 15.33 28.96 -6.75
N THR A 278 14.91 30.17 -6.44
CA THR A 278 15.78 31.36 -6.43
C THR A 278 17.07 31.13 -5.67
N LEU A 279 18.19 31.42 -6.30
CA LEU A 279 19.50 31.36 -5.69
C LEU A 279 19.71 32.60 -4.80
N LYS A 280 20.28 32.42 -3.62
CA LYS A 280 20.70 33.58 -2.81
C LYS A 280 21.93 34.22 -3.43
N PRO A 281 22.10 35.56 -3.30
CA PRO A 281 23.31 36.23 -3.76
C PRO A 281 24.56 35.56 -3.18
N SER A 282 25.55 35.27 -4.04
CA SER A 282 26.75 34.55 -3.68
C SER A 282 27.61 35.35 -2.67
N SER A 283 27.84 34.79 -1.52
CA SER A 283 28.86 35.27 -0.58
C SER A 283 30.24 34.58 -0.81
N GLY A 284 30.44 33.93 -1.95
CA GLY A 284 31.75 33.46 -2.40
C GLY A 284 32.30 32.17 -1.75
N ASN A 285 31.61 31.60 -0.76
CA ASN A 285 32.02 30.37 -0.04
C ASN A 285 30.95 29.28 -0.02
N GLY A 286 30.05 29.24 -1.02
CA GLY A 286 28.98 28.25 -1.06
C GLY A 286 29.49 26.85 -1.42
N GLU A 287 29.13 25.88 -0.61
CA GLU A 287 29.20 24.48 -1.02
C GLU A 287 28.15 24.25 -2.11
N TRP A 288 28.51 23.49 -3.13
CA TRP A 288 27.62 23.10 -4.18
C TRP A 288 27.57 21.60 -4.35
N LYS A 289 26.39 21.10 -4.67
CA LYS A 289 26.12 19.68 -4.75
C LYS A 289 25.28 19.37 -5.96
N LEU A 290 25.65 18.35 -6.70
CA LEU A 290 24.86 17.82 -7.79
C LEU A 290 23.98 16.69 -7.27
N VAL A 291 22.70 16.75 -7.58
CA VAL A 291 21.69 15.74 -7.26
C VAL A 291 21.13 15.21 -8.56
N ILE A 292 21.36 13.94 -8.83
CA ILE A 292 20.89 13.28 -10.04
C ILE A 292 19.70 12.41 -9.70
N HIS A 293 18.56 12.72 -10.30
CA HIS A 293 17.37 11.85 -10.26
C HIS A 293 17.35 11.02 -11.54
N GLU A 294 17.63 9.72 -11.43
CA GLU A 294 17.72 8.83 -12.60
C GLU A 294 16.38 8.73 -13.38
N THR A 295 15.24 8.82 -12.67
CA THR A 295 13.93 8.82 -13.32
C THR A 295 13.63 10.22 -13.89
N PRO A 296 13.22 10.34 -15.16
CA PRO A 296 12.81 11.61 -15.76
C PRO A 296 11.67 12.30 -14.99
N GLU A 297 11.63 13.65 -15.02
CA GLU A 297 10.59 14.42 -14.34
C GLU A 297 9.17 14.05 -14.82
N SER A 298 9.03 13.75 -16.12
CA SER A 298 7.74 13.33 -16.72
C SER A 298 7.21 12.00 -16.16
N GLU A 299 8.08 11.15 -15.65
CA GLU A 299 7.75 9.83 -15.08
C GLU A 299 7.64 9.87 -13.55
N ARG A 300 7.90 11.03 -12.92
CA ARG A 300 7.82 11.24 -11.47
C ARG A 300 6.56 11.99 -11.09
N ARG A 301 5.99 11.68 -9.95
CA ARG A 301 4.89 12.45 -9.36
C ARG A 301 5.38 13.71 -8.65
N VAL A 302 6.59 13.65 -8.09
CA VAL A 302 7.28 14.79 -7.48
C VAL A 302 8.14 15.48 -8.53
N ASN A 303 7.78 16.70 -8.92
CA ASN A 303 8.53 17.47 -9.91
C ASN A 303 9.77 18.14 -9.30
N ASP A 304 10.67 18.63 -10.16
CA ASP A 304 11.94 19.22 -9.72
C ASP A 304 11.75 20.43 -8.79
N ARG A 305 10.68 21.22 -9.00
CA ARG A 305 10.36 22.38 -8.16
C ARG A 305 9.96 21.94 -6.75
N THR A 306 9.12 20.92 -6.64
CA THR A 306 8.73 20.34 -5.35
C THR A 306 9.94 19.78 -4.61
N ILE A 307 10.85 19.10 -5.32
CA ILE A 307 12.13 18.65 -4.76
C ILE A 307 12.92 19.83 -4.18
N GLY A 308 12.97 20.95 -4.91
CA GLY A 308 13.65 22.14 -4.43
C GLY A 308 13.07 22.69 -3.12
N TRP A 309 11.75 22.76 -3.00
CA TRP A 309 11.10 23.19 -1.74
C TRP A 309 11.40 22.23 -0.59
N VAL A 310 11.26 20.92 -0.83
CA VAL A 310 11.55 19.89 0.17
C VAL A 310 13.00 19.98 0.66
N ARG A 311 13.96 20.18 -0.26
CA ARG A 311 15.38 20.34 0.11
C ARG A 311 15.65 21.63 0.88
N GLN A 312 14.97 22.72 0.55
CA GLN A 312 15.04 23.95 1.34
C GLN A 312 14.51 23.74 2.76
N LEU A 313 13.42 22.98 2.91
CA LEU A 313 12.88 22.63 4.22
C LEU A 313 13.84 21.73 5.01
N GLN A 314 14.48 20.75 4.35
CA GLN A 314 15.51 19.91 4.97
C GLN A 314 16.72 20.74 5.45
N GLY A 315 17.21 21.66 4.62
CA GLY A 315 18.32 22.55 4.99
C GLY A 315 18.01 23.52 6.14
N LYS A 316 16.73 23.75 6.45
CA LYS A 316 16.25 24.54 7.59
C LYS A 316 15.86 23.67 8.79
N GLU A 317 16.06 22.35 8.75
CA GLU A 317 15.65 21.39 9.79
C GLU A 317 14.13 21.41 10.06
N LEU A 318 13.34 21.69 9.02
CA LEU A 318 11.88 21.72 9.09
C LEU A 318 11.23 20.42 8.61
N VAL A 319 12.01 19.36 8.42
CA VAL A 319 11.56 18.02 8.01
C VAL A 319 11.99 17.02 9.07
N ASP A 320 11.08 16.22 9.57
CA ASP A 320 11.37 15.17 10.56
C ASP A 320 10.63 13.88 10.23
N LYS A 321 11.24 12.73 10.54
CA LYS A 321 10.65 11.40 10.38
C LYS A 321 10.32 10.85 11.76
N LYS A 322 9.03 10.61 12.00
CA LYS A 322 8.54 10.08 13.29
C LYS A 322 7.96 8.68 13.10
N PHE A 323 7.82 7.96 14.22
CA PHE A 323 7.10 6.69 14.20
C PHE A 323 5.65 6.92 13.77
N ASN A 324 5.17 6.11 12.82
CA ASN A 324 3.84 6.23 12.25
C ASN A 324 2.78 5.70 13.22
N THR A 325 2.32 6.54 14.12
CA THR A 325 1.24 6.21 15.05
C THR A 325 -0.11 6.09 14.34
N VAL A 326 -0.32 6.86 13.27
CA VAL A 326 -1.55 6.84 12.44
C VAL A 326 -1.80 5.44 11.89
N PHE A 327 -0.75 4.76 11.42
CA PHE A 327 -0.86 3.40 10.91
C PHE A 327 -1.47 2.41 11.92
N PHE A 328 -1.19 2.57 13.21
CA PHE A 328 -1.68 1.66 14.27
C PHE A 328 -2.95 2.13 14.99
N SER A 329 -3.36 3.38 14.80
CA SER A 329 -4.49 3.97 15.54
C SER A 329 -5.72 4.27 14.69
N HIS A 330 -5.55 4.44 13.37
CA HIS A 330 -6.64 4.81 12.47
C HIS A 330 -7.19 3.62 11.67
N GLY A 331 -8.39 3.78 11.14
CA GLY A 331 -8.97 2.88 10.14
C GLY A 331 -8.43 3.18 8.74
N ASP A 332 -9.16 2.73 7.71
CA ASP A 332 -8.75 2.93 6.32
C ASP A 332 -8.97 4.39 5.88
N SER A 333 -8.15 4.86 4.93
CA SER A 333 -8.27 6.18 4.32
C SER A 333 -7.94 6.10 2.83
N ARG A 334 -8.53 7.00 2.03
CA ARG A 334 -8.17 7.17 0.62
C ARG A 334 -6.80 7.82 0.47
N GLU A 335 -6.45 8.66 1.44
CA GLU A 335 -5.14 9.28 1.51
C GLU A 335 -4.17 8.31 2.20
N PRO A 336 -3.17 7.79 1.49
CA PRO A 336 -2.29 6.76 2.04
C PRO A 336 -1.64 7.15 3.36
N GLU A 337 -1.22 8.40 3.53
CA GLU A 337 -0.55 8.87 4.75
C GLU A 337 -1.46 8.78 5.98
N GLN A 338 -2.77 8.84 5.80
CA GLN A 338 -3.77 8.74 6.88
C GLN A 338 -4.34 7.34 7.07
N ALA A 339 -4.11 6.44 6.11
CA ALA A 339 -4.62 5.09 6.17
C ALA A 339 -3.93 4.29 7.28
N GLY A 340 -4.73 3.72 8.18
CA GLY A 340 -4.29 2.88 9.28
C GLY A 340 -4.83 1.46 9.19
N ILE A 341 -4.26 0.57 9.99
CA ILE A 341 -4.60 -0.87 10.02
C ILE A 341 -5.43 -1.26 11.25
N ALA A 342 -5.68 -0.31 12.17
CA ALA A 342 -6.37 -0.60 13.42
C ALA A 342 -7.77 -1.17 13.19
N GLY A 343 -8.51 -0.64 12.22
CA GLY A 343 -9.85 -1.14 11.88
C GLY A 343 -9.82 -2.60 11.42
N ALA A 344 -8.89 -2.95 10.53
CA ALA A 344 -8.72 -4.31 10.02
C ALA A 344 -8.20 -5.28 11.10
N LEU A 345 -7.33 -4.80 12.00
CA LEU A 345 -6.82 -5.60 13.13
C LEU A 345 -7.95 -5.92 14.12
N ALA A 346 -8.73 -4.92 14.52
CA ALA A 346 -9.88 -5.10 15.40
C ALA A 346 -10.95 -6.00 14.75
N GLY A 347 -11.27 -5.78 13.47
CA GLY A 347 -12.22 -6.61 12.73
C GLY A 347 -11.77 -8.06 12.63
N SER A 348 -10.47 -8.32 12.36
CA SER A 348 -9.90 -9.68 12.38
C SER A 348 -10.01 -10.32 13.76
N PHE A 349 -9.69 -9.55 14.81
CA PHE A 349 -9.78 -10.05 16.18
C PHE A 349 -11.22 -10.47 16.54
N PHE A 350 -12.20 -9.60 16.31
CA PHE A 350 -13.62 -9.92 16.59
C PHE A 350 -14.13 -11.10 15.75
N THR A 351 -13.79 -11.12 14.46
CA THR A 351 -14.20 -12.21 13.56
C THR A 351 -13.64 -13.56 14.01
N LEU A 352 -12.34 -13.61 14.34
CA LEU A 352 -11.70 -14.84 14.82
C LEU A 352 -12.19 -15.25 16.21
N LEU A 353 -12.51 -14.30 17.07
CA LEU A 353 -13.08 -14.59 18.39
C LEU A 353 -14.44 -15.29 18.26
N VAL A 354 -15.33 -14.77 17.39
CA VAL A 354 -16.61 -15.43 17.07
C VAL A 354 -16.36 -16.82 16.49
N THR A 355 -15.45 -16.94 15.54
CA THR A 355 -15.09 -18.22 14.94
C THR A 355 -14.65 -19.23 15.99
N LEU A 356 -13.75 -18.84 16.89
CA LEU A 356 -13.23 -19.72 17.94
C LEU A 356 -14.32 -20.14 18.93
N LEU A 357 -15.10 -19.16 19.41
CA LEU A 357 -16.15 -19.40 20.42
C LEU A 357 -17.26 -20.33 19.91
N LEU A 358 -17.49 -20.37 18.60
CA LEU A 358 -18.50 -21.25 17.99
C LEU A 358 -17.88 -22.56 17.50
N SER A 359 -16.80 -22.50 16.72
CA SER A 359 -16.23 -23.69 16.06
C SER A 359 -15.62 -24.68 17.04
N PHE A 360 -14.96 -24.21 18.11
CA PHE A 360 -14.31 -25.10 19.06
C PHE A 360 -15.33 -25.90 19.89
N PRO A 361 -16.30 -25.32 20.59
CA PRO A 361 -17.26 -26.10 21.38
C PRO A 361 -18.14 -26.99 20.51
N ILE A 362 -18.62 -26.49 19.37
CA ILE A 362 -19.48 -27.26 18.46
C ILE A 362 -18.68 -28.40 17.82
N GLY A 363 -17.46 -28.12 17.34
CA GLY A 363 -16.60 -29.12 16.71
C GLY A 363 -16.17 -30.23 17.65
N VAL A 364 -15.73 -29.86 18.87
CA VAL A 364 -15.37 -30.83 19.92
C VAL A 364 -16.58 -31.63 20.37
N GLY A 365 -17.74 -30.98 20.61
CA GLY A 365 -18.98 -31.65 20.97
C GLY A 365 -19.45 -32.64 19.91
N ALA A 366 -19.40 -32.26 18.64
CA ALA A 366 -19.72 -33.15 17.51
C ALA A 366 -18.74 -34.35 17.43
N ALA A 367 -17.45 -34.11 17.63
CA ALA A 367 -16.44 -35.18 17.64
C ALA A 367 -16.66 -36.18 18.78
N ILE A 368 -16.96 -35.68 20.01
CA ILE A 368 -17.28 -36.50 21.15
C ILE A 368 -18.55 -37.34 20.90
N TYR A 369 -19.61 -36.72 20.36
CA TYR A 369 -20.83 -37.41 20.04
C TYR A 369 -20.59 -38.54 19.01
N LEU A 370 -19.94 -38.22 17.91
CA LEU A 370 -19.70 -39.16 16.81
C LEU A 370 -18.81 -40.33 17.23
N GLU A 371 -17.81 -40.12 18.10
CA GLU A 371 -16.85 -41.16 18.45
C GLU A 371 -17.35 -42.03 19.60
N GLU A 372 -18.08 -41.44 20.58
CA GLU A 372 -18.39 -42.12 21.83
C GLU A 372 -19.87 -42.52 21.95
N PHE A 373 -20.79 -41.71 21.43
CA PHE A 373 -22.23 -41.87 21.69
C PHE A 373 -23.06 -42.24 20.45
N ALA A 374 -22.57 -41.90 19.25
CA ALA A 374 -23.33 -42.17 18.03
C ALA A 374 -23.50 -43.65 17.75
N PRO A 375 -24.72 -44.12 17.42
CA PRO A 375 -24.92 -45.52 17.01
C PRO A 375 -24.24 -45.77 15.66
N ARG A 376 -23.62 -46.95 15.53
CA ARG A 376 -23.04 -47.38 14.24
C ARG A 376 -24.13 -47.77 13.26
N ASN A 377 -24.57 -46.86 12.42
CA ASN A 377 -25.61 -47.08 11.44
C ASN A 377 -25.34 -46.22 10.18
N LYS A 378 -26.12 -46.44 9.10
CA LYS A 378 -25.99 -45.72 7.84
C LYS A 378 -26.15 -44.21 7.95
N TRP A 379 -26.87 -43.71 8.97
CA TRP A 379 -27.04 -42.27 9.19
C TRP A 379 -25.78 -41.63 9.76
N THR A 380 -25.12 -42.31 10.70
CA THR A 380 -23.83 -41.83 11.22
C THR A 380 -22.76 -41.87 10.15
N ASP A 381 -22.70 -42.93 9.31
CA ASP A 381 -21.78 -43.01 8.18
C ASP A 381 -22.04 -41.88 7.17
N LEU A 382 -23.32 -41.55 6.90
CA LEU A 382 -23.68 -40.45 6.02
C LEU A 382 -23.21 -39.11 6.58
N ILE A 383 -23.36 -38.86 7.90
CA ILE A 383 -22.89 -37.65 8.56
C ILE A 383 -21.36 -37.55 8.44
N GLU A 384 -20.63 -38.63 8.68
CA GLU A 384 -19.17 -38.64 8.55
C GLU A 384 -18.68 -38.31 7.14
N VAL A 385 -19.31 -38.91 6.12
CA VAL A 385 -19.02 -38.63 4.72
C VAL A 385 -19.30 -37.17 4.39
N ASN A 386 -20.41 -36.60 4.90
CA ASN A 386 -20.73 -35.20 4.67
C ASN A 386 -19.75 -34.23 5.35
N ILE A 387 -19.27 -34.54 6.56
CA ILE A 387 -18.25 -33.73 7.23
C ILE A 387 -16.94 -33.71 6.39
N ASN A 388 -16.53 -34.87 5.85
CA ASN A 388 -15.36 -34.95 5.01
C ASN A 388 -15.54 -34.22 3.68
N ASN A 389 -16.74 -34.33 3.07
CA ASN A 389 -17.07 -33.61 1.84
C ASN A 389 -17.11 -32.09 2.07
N LEU A 390 -17.63 -31.64 3.23
CA LEU A 390 -17.67 -30.22 3.59
C LEU A 390 -16.28 -29.61 3.71
N ALA A 391 -15.28 -30.39 4.18
CA ALA A 391 -13.89 -29.98 4.19
C ALA A 391 -13.27 -29.74 2.80
N ALA A 392 -13.85 -30.32 1.75
CA ALA A 392 -13.39 -30.19 0.36
C ALA A 392 -14.11 -29.06 -0.41
N VAL A 393 -15.11 -28.40 0.20
CA VAL A 393 -15.86 -27.32 -0.45
C VAL A 393 -14.97 -26.08 -0.60
N PRO A 394 -14.92 -25.45 -1.80
CA PRO A 394 -14.19 -24.19 -1.99
C PRO A 394 -14.68 -23.10 -1.02
N SER A 395 -13.75 -22.36 -0.42
CA SER A 395 -14.04 -21.36 0.63
C SER A 395 -15.04 -20.28 0.19
N ILE A 396 -15.03 -19.90 -1.10
CA ILE A 396 -15.95 -18.90 -1.67
C ILE A 396 -17.43 -19.33 -1.54
N VAL A 397 -17.72 -20.65 -1.57
CA VAL A 397 -19.09 -21.17 -1.43
C VAL A 397 -19.65 -20.87 -0.04
N PHE A 398 -18.81 -20.95 1.00
CA PHE A 398 -19.22 -20.55 2.36
C PHE A 398 -19.54 -19.05 2.44
N GLY A 399 -18.82 -18.20 1.68
CA GLY A 399 -19.14 -16.79 1.55
C GLY A 399 -20.51 -16.55 0.90
N LEU A 400 -20.80 -17.26 -0.20
CA LEU A 400 -22.11 -17.19 -0.87
C LEU A 400 -23.24 -17.70 0.05
N LEU A 401 -23.00 -18.77 0.81
CA LEU A 401 -23.95 -19.27 1.81
C LEU A 401 -24.14 -18.24 2.92
N GLY A 402 -23.08 -17.59 3.37
CA GLY A 402 -23.14 -16.49 4.36
C GLY A 402 -24.00 -15.33 3.86
N LEU A 403 -23.80 -14.92 2.61
CA LEU A 403 -24.62 -13.88 1.97
C LEU A 403 -26.10 -14.28 1.91
N ALA A 404 -26.38 -15.50 1.46
CA ALA A 404 -27.76 -15.98 1.27
C ALA A 404 -28.48 -16.19 2.60
N VAL A 405 -27.84 -16.85 3.55
CA VAL A 405 -28.48 -17.28 4.81
C VAL A 405 -28.35 -16.21 5.90
N PHE A 406 -27.13 -15.79 6.23
CA PHE A 406 -26.93 -14.89 7.38
C PHE A 406 -27.36 -13.46 7.08
N ILE A 407 -27.07 -12.94 5.89
CA ILE A 407 -27.41 -11.57 5.54
C ILE A 407 -28.84 -11.49 4.99
N ASN A 408 -29.17 -12.25 3.93
CA ASN A 408 -30.46 -12.07 3.26
C ASN A 408 -31.63 -12.73 4.00
N TYR A 409 -31.42 -13.91 4.62
CA TYR A 409 -32.51 -14.60 5.31
C TYR A 409 -32.64 -14.19 6.78
N PHE A 410 -31.54 -14.15 7.54
CA PHE A 410 -31.55 -13.73 8.95
C PHE A 410 -31.46 -12.22 9.15
N GLY A 411 -31.18 -11.44 8.12
CA GLY A 411 -31.11 -9.98 8.19
C GLY A 411 -29.93 -9.43 9.01
N LEU A 412 -28.84 -10.20 9.15
CA LEU A 412 -27.66 -9.72 9.86
C LEU A 412 -26.94 -8.62 9.06
N PRO A 413 -26.27 -7.67 9.76
CA PRO A 413 -25.61 -6.55 9.10
C PRO A 413 -24.46 -7.03 8.18
N ARG A 414 -24.36 -6.43 6.99
CA ARG A 414 -23.25 -6.67 6.08
C ARG A 414 -21.96 -6.16 6.70
N SER A 415 -20.83 -6.73 6.28
CA SER A 415 -19.49 -6.32 6.73
C SER A 415 -19.24 -6.45 8.24
N ALA A 416 -20.14 -7.09 9.00
CA ALA A 416 -19.99 -7.23 10.43
C ALA A 416 -19.11 -8.43 10.82
N PRO A 417 -18.24 -8.29 11.83
CA PRO A 417 -17.42 -9.38 12.36
C PRO A 417 -18.21 -10.64 12.74
N VAL A 418 -19.42 -10.50 13.26
CA VAL A 418 -20.27 -11.64 13.62
C VAL A 418 -20.61 -12.49 12.40
N VAL A 419 -20.92 -11.88 11.25
CA VAL A 419 -21.24 -12.62 10.02
C VAL A 419 -19.98 -13.29 9.46
N GLY A 420 -18.86 -12.57 9.44
CA GLY A 420 -17.56 -13.13 9.08
C GLY A 420 -17.20 -14.35 9.94
N GLY A 421 -17.37 -14.22 11.25
CA GLY A 421 -17.11 -15.29 12.20
C GLY A 421 -18.02 -16.51 12.02
N LEU A 422 -19.30 -16.33 11.72
CA LEU A 422 -20.23 -17.41 11.39
C LEU A 422 -19.83 -18.17 10.13
N VAL A 423 -19.42 -17.44 9.07
CA VAL A 423 -18.97 -18.02 7.82
C VAL A 423 -17.67 -18.80 8.01
N LEU A 424 -16.69 -18.23 8.70
CA LEU A 424 -15.44 -18.90 9.01
C LEU A 424 -15.64 -20.09 9.96
N THR A 425 -16.63 -20.04 10.86
CA THR A 425 -17.03 -21.17 11.71
C THR A 425 -17.42 -22.37 10.85
N LEU A 426 -18.31 -22.17 9.86
CA LEU A 426 -18.76 -23.26 8.99
C LEU A 426 -17.58 -23.91 8.24
N MET A 427 -16.61 -23.10 7.83
CA MET A 427 -15.42 -23.57 7.11
C MET A 427 -14.44 -24.32 8.03
N THR A 428 -14.28 -23.88 9.28
CA THR A 428 -13.31 -24.48 10.22
C THR A 428 -13.86 -25.70 10.96
N LEU A 429 -15.20 -25.83 11.09
CA LEU A 429 -15.84 -26.95 11.78
C LEU A 429 -15.37 -28.32 11.31
N PRO A 430 -15.32 -28.66 10.01
CA PRO A 430 -14.85 -29.98 9.56
C PRO A 430 -13.43 -30.28 10.03
N THR A 431 -12.51 -29.33 9.92
CA THR A 431 -11.12 -29.46 10.35
C THR A 431 -11.03 -29.76 11.84
N ILE A 432 -11.79 -29.03 12.67
CA ILE A 432 -11.80 -29.22 14.13
C ILE A 432 -12.45 -30.57 14.50
N ILE A 433 -13.55 -30.97 13.84
CA ILE A 433 -14.20 -32.25 14.09
C ILE A 433 -13.26 -33.41 13.77
N ILE A 434 -12.63 -33.40 12.58
CA ILE A 434 -11.74 -34.46 12.13
C ILE A 434 -10.53 -34.58 13.08
N ALA A 435 -9.88 -33.47 13.41
CA ALA A 435 -8.74 -33.44 14.31
C ALA A 435 -9.11 -33.89 15.74
N SER A 436 -10.29 -33.45 16.23
CA SER A 436 -10.78 -33.84 17.56
C SER A 436 -11.12 -35.34 17.64
N ARG A 437 -11.71 -35.89 16.59
CA ARG A 437 -11.95 -37.36 16.51
C ARG A 437 -10.63 -38.14 16.48
N ALA A 438 -9.65 -37.69 15.72
CA ALA A 438 -8.32 -38.29 15.71
C ALA A 438 -7.65 -38.27 17.10
N ALA A 439 -7.79 -37.13 17.80
CA ALA A 439 -7.28 -36.98 19.17
C ALA A 439 -7.99 -37.89 20.16
N LEU A 440 -9.32 -38.07 20.05
CA LEU A 440 -10.06 -39.02 20.89
C LEU A 440 -9.62 -40.48 20.64
N LYS A 441 -9.45 -40.86 19.38
CA LYS A 441 -8.98 -42.20 18.98
C LYS A 441 -7.57 -42.51 19.45
N SER A 442 -6.72 -41.50 19.66
CA SER A 442 -5.34 -41.69 20.13
C SER A 442 -5.23 -42.04 21.63
N VAL A 443 -6.30 -41.83 22.40
CA VAL A 443 -6.35 -42.20 23.80
C VAL A 443 -6.49 -43.73 23.92
N PRO A 444 -5.60 -44.42 24.68
CA PRO A 444 -5.65 -45.86 24.82
C PRO A 444 -7.02 -46.37 25.36
N PRO A 445 -7.64 -47.40 24.71
CA PRO A 445 -8.95 -47.91 25.12
C PRO A 445 -8.97 -48.44 26.57
N SER A 446 -7.82 -48.92 27.08
CA SER A 446 -7.66 -49.40 28.47
C SER A 446 -8.05 -48.37 29.53
N ILE A 447 -7.85 -47.05 29.24
CA ILE A 447 -8.23 -45.98 30.18
C ILE A 447 -9.74 -45.92 30.34
N LYS A 448 -10.47 -46.01 29.22
CA LYS A 448 -11.91 -46.08 29.23
C LYS A 448 -12.43 -47.31 29.93
N GLU A 449 -11.87 -48.49 29.60
CA GLU A 449 -12.24 -49.77 30.22
C GLU A 449 -12.00 -49.76 31.72
N ALA A 450 -10.85 -49.25 32.18
CA ALA A 450 -10.55 -49.13 33.61
C ALA A 450 -11.56 -48.20 34.32
N ALA A 451 -11.90 -47.05 33.75
CA ALA A 451 -12.88 -46.13 34.32
C ALA A 451 -14.26 -46.80 34.46
N LEU A 452 -14.73 -47.51 33.41
CA LEU A 452 -16.01 -48.23 33.43
C LEU A 452 -15.97 -49.39 34.41
N GLY A 453 -14.83 -50.12 34.51
CA GLY A 453 -14.63 -51.21 35.48
C GLY A 453 -14.69 -50.73 36.93
N MET A 454 -14.31 -49.50 37.23
CA MET A 454 -14.46 -48.86 38.54
C MET A 454 -15.87 -48.31 38.81
N GLY A 455 -16.82 -48.50 37.87
CA GLY A 455 -18.22 -48.07 38.04
C GLY A 455 -18.53 -46.66 37.51
N ALA A 456 -17.62 -46.01 36.77
CA ALA A 456 -17.88 -44.74 36.15
C ALA A 456 -18.94 -44.90 35.03
N SER A 457 -19.84 -43.94 34.88
CA SER A 457 -20.71 -43.86 33.70
C SER A 457 -19.91 -43.50 32.46
N ARG A 458 -20.45 -43.75 31.23
CA ARG A 458 -19.81 -43.36 29.96
C ARG A 458 -19.48 -41.87 29.90
N MET A 459 -20.39 -41.04 30.42
CA MET A 459 -20.16 -39.57 30.50
C MET A 459 -19.01 -39.23 31.46
N GLN A 460 -18.95 -39.87 32.66
CA GLN A 460 -17.85 -39.64 33.61
C GLN A 460 -16.52 -40.12 33.04
N ALA A 461 -16.47 -41.28 32.41
CA ALA A 461 -15.24 -41.79 31.75
C ALA A 461 -14.79 -40.81 30.66
N MET A 462 -15.74 -40.26 29.84
CA MET A 462 -15.42 -39.32 28.78
C MET A 462 -14.89 -38.00 29.34
N PHE A 463 -15.62 -37.31 30.19
CA PHE A 463 -15.26 -35.95 30.60
C PHE A 463 -14.13 -35.89 31.64
N HIS A 464 -13.99 -36.89 32.49
CA HIS A 464 -12.95 -36.88 33.53
C HIS A 464 -11.64 -37.57 33.13
N HIS A 465 -11.68 -38.50 32.18
CA HIS A 465 -10.50 -39.31 31.82
C HIS A 465 -10.08 -39.14 30.35
N ILE A 466 -10.99 -39.31 29.38
CA ILE A 466 -10.66 -39.29 27.95
C ILE A 466 -10.43 -37.89 27.43
N LEU A 467 -11.39 -37.00 27.67
CA LEU A 467 -11.36 -35.63 27.16
C LEU A 467 -10.12 -34.84 27.61
N PRO A 468 -9.71 -34.88 28.91
CA PRO A 468 -8.50 -34.16 29.32
C PRO A 468 -7.23 -34.64 28.62
N LEU A 469 -7.18 -35.92 28.23
CA LEU A 469 -6.04 -36.51 27.51
C LEU A 469 -6.06 -36.21 25.99
N ALA A 470 -7.24 -36.13 25.41
CA ALA A 470 -7.41 -35.79 24.00
C ALA A 470 -7.31 -34.28 23.76
N LEU A 471 -7.56 -33.43 24.81
CA LEU A 471 -7.61 -31.99 24.70
C LEU A 471 -6.39 -31.34 23.99
N PRO A 472 -5.13 -31.75 24.28
CA PRO A 472 -3.97 -31.18 23.57
C PRO A 472 -4.01 -31.42 22.06
N GLY A 473 -4.50 -32.58 21.61
CA GLY A 473 -4.69 -32.90 20.19
C GLY A 473 -5.81 -32.09 19.57
N MET A 474 -6.94 -31.91 20.27
CA MET A 474 -8.07 -31.09 19.85
C MET A 474 -7.67 -29.61 19.69
N LEU A 475 -6.92 -29.08 20.66
CA LEU A 475 -6.37 -27.72 20.59
C LEU A 475 -5.44 -27.56 19.39
N THR A 476 -4.63 -28.57 19.07
CA THR A 476 -3.77 -28.52 17.87
C THR A 476 -4.59 -28.41 16.59
N GLY A 477 -5.67 -29.21 16.44
CA GLY A 477 -6.58 -29.09 15.30
C GLY A 477 -7.26 -27.72 15.22
N THR A 478 -7.65 -27.17 16.36
CA THR A 478 -8.25 -25.83 16.44
C THR A 478 -7.26 -24.75 16.02
N ILE A 479 -6.00 -24.83 16.44
CA ILE A 479 -4.94 -23.89 16.03
C ILE A 479 -4.78 -23.90 14.51
N ILE A 480 -4.76 -25.07 13.88
CA ILE A 480 -4.65 -25.22 12.43
C ILE A 480 -5.86 -24.59 11.73
N GLY A 481 -7.09 -24.88 12.21
CA GLY A 481 -8.31 -24.30 11.66
C GLY A 481 -8.36 -22.76 11.81
N MET A 482 -7.93 -22.23 12.95
CA MET A 482 -7.87 -20.79 13.18
C MET A 482 -6.79 -20.09 12.33
N ALA A 483 -5.64 -20.72 12.15
CA ALA A 483 -4.59 -20.21 11.28
C ALA A 483 -5.06 -20.16 9.81
N GLN A 484 -5.80 -21.18 9.35
CA GLN A 484 -6.45 -21.19 8.06
C GLN A 484 -7.49 -20.06 7.94
N ALA A 485 -8.38 -19.93 8.93
CA ALA A 485 -9.40 -18.89 8.96
C ALA A 485 -8.83 -17.46 8.87
N LEU A 486 -7.71 -17.20 9.55
CA LEU A 486 -7.04 -15.89 9.50
C LEU A 486 -6.53 -15.53 8.10
N GLY A 487 -6.14 -16.52 7.29
CA GLY A 487 -5.64 -16.29 5.93
C GLY A 487 -6.73 -16.20 4.85
N GLU A 488 -7.99 -16.50 5.20
CA GLU A 488 -9.08 -16.55 4.22
C GLU A 488 -9.59 -15.17 3.85
N THR A 489 -9.61 -14.90 2.54
CA THR A 489 -10.06 -13.62 1.97
C THR A 489 -11.37 -13.77 1.22
N ALA A 490 -11.50 -14.79 0.35
CA ALA A 490 -12.60 -14.93 -0.58
C ALA A 490 -14.00 -14.96 0.07
N PRO A 491 -14.28 -15.74 1.12
CA PRO A 491 -15.60 -15.74 1.75
C PRO A 491 -15.95 -14.41 2.41
N LEU A 492 -14.95 -13.68 2.93
CA LEU A 492 -15.14 -12.40 3.60
C LEU A 492 -15.42 -11.28 2.58
N LEU A 493 -14.81 -11.33 1.40
CA LEU A 493 -15.14 -10.46 0.27
C LEU A 493 -16.61 -10.62 -0.13
N MET A 494 -17.11 -11.87 -0.22
CA MET A 494 -18.48 -12.16 -0.66
C MET A 494 -19.55 -11.64 0.28
N ILE A 495 -19.29 -11.58 1.60
CA ILE A 495 -20.23 -11.02 2.58
C ILE A 495 -20.13 -9.50 2.73
N GLY A 496 -19.27 -8.86 1.95
CA GLY A 496 -19.17 -7.40 1.88
C GLY A 496 -18.12 -6.76 2.79
N MET A 497 -17.20 -7.53 3.40
CA MET A 497 -16.11 -6.96 4.21
C MET A 497 -15.03 -6.24 3.36
N VAL A 498 -15.39 -5.84 2.14
CA VAL A 498 -14.62 -4.98 1.20
C VAL A 498 -14.97 -3.50 1.35
N ALA A 499 -15.89 -3.14 2.25
CA ALA A 499 -16.29 -1.77 2.43
C ALA A 499 -15.10 -0.92 2.92
N PHE A 500 -15.02 0.29 2.38
CA PHE A 500 -14.12 1.31 2.89
C PHE A 500 -14.60 1.77 4.27
N ILE A 501 -13.84 1.45 5.32
CA ILE A 501 -14.24 1.68 6.71
C ILE A 501 -13.19 2.53 7.41
N VAL A 502 -13.58 3.77 7.71
CA VAL A 502 -12.72 4.77 8.35
C VAL A 502 -12.66 4.53 9.86
N ASP A 503 -13.76 4.10 10.47
CA ASP A 503 -13.86 3.92 11.91
C ASP A 503 -13.32 2.57 12.36
N VAL A 504 -12.72 2.54 13.55
CA VAL A 504 -12.28 1.29 14.19
C VAL A 504 -13.50 0.64 14.85
N PRO A 505 -13.88 -0.60 14.49
CA PRO A 505 -15.04 -1.28 15.06
C PRO A 505 -14.86 -1.51 16.57
N GLN A 506 -15.91 -1.24 17.35
CA GLN A 506 -15.94 -1.41 18.80
C GLN A 506 -16.82 -2.58 19.22
N SER A 507 -17.67 -3.09 18.32
CA SER A 507 -18.58 -4.19 18.58
C SER A 507 -18.55 -5.26 17.49
N PHE A 508 -19.16 -6.41 17.76
CA PHE A 508 -19.27 -7.52 16.81
C PHE A 508 -20.20 -7.24 15.63
N THR A 509 -21.03 -6.20 15.74
CA THR A 509 -22.05 -5.82 14.74
C THR A 509 -21.69 -4.58 13.96
N ASP A 510 -20.63 -3.88 14.34
CA ASP A 510 -20.15 -2.71 13.61
C ASP A 510 -19.56 -3.14 12.25
N ASN A 511 -19.59 -2.21 11.29
CA ASN A 511 -18.95 -2.47 10.03
C ASN A 511 -17.43 -2.61 10.24
N ALA A 512 -16.85 -3.67 9.68
CA ALA A 512 -15.43 -3.96 9.79
C ALA A 512 -14.87 -4.56 8.50
N THR A 513 -13.63 -4.31 8.24
CA THR A 513 -12.79 -5.10 7.34
C THR A 513 -11.89 -6.02 8.17
N VAL A 514 -11.15 -6.89 7.52
CA VAL A 514 -10.18 -7.80 8.17
C VAL A 514 -8.83 -7.69 7.49
N LEU A 515 -7.75 -8.08 8.19
CA LEU A 515 -6.37 -7.94 7.71
C LEU A 515 -6.14 -8.51 6.29
N PRO A 516 -6.56 -9.75 5.94
CA PRO A 516 -6.33 -10.27 4.60
C PRO A 516 -7.07 -9.48 3.51
N VAL A 517 -8.27 -8.98 3.81
CA VAL A 517 -9.06 -8.16 2.88
C VAL A 517 -8.44 -6.78 2.72
N GLN A 518 -7.99 -6.15 3.82
CA GLN A 518 -7.31 -4.85 3.77
C GLN A 518 -6.02 -4.91 2.96
N ILE A 519 -5.22 -5.97 3.15
CA ILE A 519 -4.01 -6.21 2.33
C ILE A 519 -4.36 -6.31 0.85
N TYR A 520 -5.44 -7.03 0.52
CA TYR A 520 -5.91 -7.16 -0.86
C TYR A 520 -6.34 -5.81 -1.44
N LEU A 521 -7.11 -5.01 -0.71
CA LEU A 521 -7.57 -3.68 -1.15
C LEU A 521 -6.41 -2.72 -1.39
N TRP A 522 -5.44 -2.68 -0.48
CA TRP A 522 -4.27 -1.81 -0.63
C TRP A 522 -3.32 -2.29 -1.74
N ALA A 523 -3.22 -3.61 -1.98
CA ALA A 523 -2.42 -4.16 -3.07
C ALA A 523 -2.98 -3.82 -4.46
N ASP A 524 -4.30 -3.63 -4.57
CA ASP A 524 -5.00 -3.25 -5.81
C ASP A 524 -5.09 -1.72 -5.99
N SER A 525 -4.60 -0.95 -5.02
CA SER A 525 -4.64 0.51 -5.07
C SER A 525 -3.59 1.08 -6.05
N PRO A 526 -3.94 2.09 -6.87
CA PRO A 526 -3.02 2.71 -7.83
C PRO A 526 -1.97 3.62 -7.18
N GLU A 527 -2.16 4.03 -5.92
CA GLU A 527 -1.24 4.90 -5.19
C GLU A 527 -0.01 4.11 -4.72
N ARG A 528 1.18 4.61 -5.06
CA ARG A 528 2.46 3.94 -4.76
C ARG A 528 2.72 3.78 -3.26
N ALA A 529 2.25 4.71 -2.43
CA ALA A 529 2.43 4.66 -0.98
C ALA A 529 1.70 3.47 -0.34
N PHE A 530 0.63 2.94 -0.96
CA PHE A 530 0.00 1.72 -0.47
C PHE A 530 0.87 0.45 -0.66
N VAL A 531 1.88 0.46 -1.53
CA VAL A 531 2.82 -0.67 -1.66
C VAL A 531 3.60 -0.90 -0.36
N GLU A 532 4.05 0.19 0.28
CA GLU A 532 4.72 0.12 1.59
C GLU A 532 3.75 -0.35 2.67
N LYS A 533 2.54 0.23 2.71
CA LYS A 533 1.50 -0.10 3.68
C LYS A 533 1.00 -1.54 3.52
N THR A 534 0.83 -2.02 2.30
CA THR A 534 0.52 -3.43 2.02
C THR A 534 1.58 -4.36 2.61
N SER A 535 2.85 -4.04 2.37
CA SER A 535 3.97 -4.83 2.89
C SER A 535 4.03 -4.79 4.43
N ALA A 536 3.79 -3.62 5.04
CA ALA A 536 3.69 -3.48 6.49
C ALA A 536 2.47 -4.22 7.07
N ALA A 537 1.31 -4.18 6.40
CA ALA A 537 0.12 -4.93 6.79
C ALA A 537 0.35 -6.44 6.76
N ILE A 538 1.10 -6.95 5.76
CA ILE A 538 1.54 -8.35 5.73
C ILE A 538 2.43 -8.67 6.93
N MET A 539 3.35 -7.77 7.31
CA MET A 539 4.17 -7.97 8.52
C MET A 539 3.31 -8.01 9.78
N VAL A 540 2.32 -7.14 9.91
CA VAL A 540 1.37 -7.14 11.04
C VAL A 540 0.53 -8.42 11.04
N LEU A 541 0.04 -8.89 9.89
CA LEU A 541 -0.70 -10.16 9.78
C LEU A 541 0.14 -11.34 10.23
N LEU A 542 1.41 -11.41 9.80
CA LEU A 542 2.34 -12.47 10.21
C LEU A 542 2.65 -12.40 11.71
N ALA A 543 2.85 -11.21 12.26
CA ALA A 543 3.06 -11.01 13.69
C ALA A 543 1.83 -11.44 14.50
N PHE A 544 0.62 -11.08 14.04
CA PHE A 544 -0.64 -11.50 14.63
C PHE A 544 -0.82 -13.03 14.60
N LEU A 545 -0.51 -13.67 13.46
CA LEU A 545 -0.54 -15.13 13.32
C LEU A 545 0.45 -15.80 14.29
N ILE A 546 1.68 -15.29 14.38
CA ILE A 546 2.70 -15.81 15.29
C ILE A 546 2.26 -15.67 16.75
N ALA A 547 1.73 -14.51 17.13
CA ALA A 547 1.24 -14.24 18.48
C ALA A 547 0.08 -15.16 18.86
N MET A 548 -0.89 -15.34 17.97
CA MET A 548 -2.04 -16.23 18.15
C MET A 548 -1.58 -17.69 18.28
N ASN A 549 -0.69 -18.15 17.41
CA ASN A 549 -0.13 -19.51 17.48
C ASN A 549 0.70 -19.73 18.76
N ALA A 550 1.50 -18.76 19.17
CA ALA A 550 2.27 -18.83 20.40
C ALA A 550 1.35 -18.93 21.64
N LEU A 551 0.28 -18.12 21.70
CA LEU A 551 -0.73 -18.20 22.74
C LEU A 551 -1.41 -19.58 22.79
N ALA A 552 -1.80 -20.08 21.63
CA ALA A 552 -2.45 -21.39 21.52
C ALA A 552 -1.52 -22.55 21.93
N VAL A 553 -0.24 -22.51 21.53
CA VAL A 553 0.79 -23.48 21.97
C VAL A 553 1.04 -23.38 23.48
N PHE A 554 1.06 -22.17 24.03
CA PHE A 554 1.18 -21.95 25.48
C PHE A 554 0.00 -22.59 26.24
N LEU A 555 -1.24 -22.34 25.78
CA LEU A 555 -2.45 -22.94 26.34
C LEU A 555 -2.39 -24.48 26.24
N ARG A 556 -2.00 -25.00 25.07
CA ARG A 556 -1.85 -26.44 24.88
C ARG A 556 -0.87 -27.06 25.91
N LYS A 557 0.31 -26.45 26.09
CA LYS A 557 1.31 -26.94 27.08
C LYS A 557 0.79 -26.89 28.51
N LYS A 558 -0.03 -25.88 28.86
CA LYS A 558 -0.62 -25.77 30.19
C LYS A 558 -1.62 -26.89 30.49
N PHE A 559 -2.35 -27.34 29.47
CA PHE A 559 -3.34 -28.42 29.59
C PHE A 559 -2.75 -29.83 29.32
N GLU A 560 -1.51 -29.92 28.81
CA GLU A 560 -0.82 -31.19 28.57
C GLU A 560 -0.49 -31.85 29.89
N ARG A 561 -1.13 -32.99 30.17
CA ARG A 561 -0.78 -33.86 31.31
C ARG A 561 0.24 -34.87 30.81
N LYS A 562 1.48 -34.78 31.32
CA LYS A 562 2.50 -35.82 31.11
C LYS A 562 2.24 -36.95 32.09
N TRP A 563 2.31 -38.15 31.58
CA TRP A 563 2.19 -39.41 32.34
C TRP A 563 3.49 -39.71 33.05
#